data_8fb7b3d560182094ff9ac13ef7a6e6d5
#
_entry.id   8fb7b3d560182094ff9ac13ef7a6e6d5
#
_cell.length_a   1.000
_cell.length_b   1.000
_cell.length_c   1.000
_cell.angle_alpha   90.00
_cell.angle_beta   90.00
_cell.angle_gamma   90.00
#
_symmetry.space_group_name_H-M   'P 1'
#
loop_
_entity.id
_entity.type
_entity.pdbx_description
1 polymer ?
#
loop_
_entity_poly.entity_id
_entity_poly.type
_entity_poly.pdbx_seq_one_letter_code
_entity_poly.pdbx_strand_id
1 'polypeptide(L)'
;ERGHVLLNGRFPAANPRARMAAGFGLVSEDRKSEGLAQKLSIADNLTLSAISRYSVAGLLKLKRRRLEVKKWMDRLSIKAIGPEQTIGELSGGNQQKVAIARVLHQDATVLLMDEPTRGIDVGTKAEIYRLMGELASEGKCILFVSSYLPELLAVCDTVGVMSRGQLREVRPAENWTESEVLSVAIATEDTKQHVKEKV
;
A
#
# COMPACT_ATOMS: atom_id res chain seq x y z
N GLU A 1 8.65 15.72 13.56
CA GLU A 1 9.06 15.22 12.24
C GLU A 1 9.22 16.38 11.27
N ARG A 2 10.30 16.37 10.48
CA ARG A 2 10.58 17.41 9.50
C ARG A 2 10.82 16.73 8.15
N GLY A 3 10.23 17.26 7.07
CA GLY A 3 10.44 16.77 5.73
C GLY A 3 9.42 17.34 4.77
N HIS A 4 9.73 17.25 3.48
CA HIS A 4 8.87 17.71 2.41
C HIS A 4 8.57 16.56 1.45
N VAL A 5 7.32 16.45 1.04
CA VAL A 5 6.89 15.49 0.02
C VAL A 5 6.55 16.28 -1.23
N LEU A 6 7.24 15.95 -2.33
CA LEU A 6 6.97 16.49 -3.66
C LEU A 6 6.23 15.45 -4.50
N LEU A 7 5.13 15.84 -5.11
CA LEU A 7 4.45 15.03 -6.11
C LEU A 7 4.31 15.86 -7.40
N ASN A 8 4.89 15.37 -8.48
CA ASN A 8 4.90 16.07 -9.77
C ASN A 8 5.37 17.55 -9.64
N GLY A 9 6.41 17.79 -8.83
CA GLY A 9 6.97 19.13 -8.59
C GLY A 9 6.12 20.05 -7.70
N ARG A 10 5.06 19.55 -7.08
CA ARG A 10 4.17 20.31 -6.18
C ARG A 10 4.22 19.76 -4.75
N PHE A 11 4.05 20.66 -3.79
CA PHE A 11 3.89 20.29 -2.37
C PHE A 11 2.40 20.16 -2.04
N PRO A 12 1.83 18.97 -1.90
CA PRO A 12 0.46 18.82 -1.42
C PRO A 12 0.38 19.28 0.04
N ALA A 13 -0.73 19.92 0.41
CA ALA A 13 -0.95 20.35 1.79
C ALA A 13 -0.82 19.16 2.77
N ALA A 14 -0.33 19.43 3.98
CA ALA A 14 -0.02 18.43 5.00
C ALA A 14 -1.27 17.92 5.74
N ASN A 15 -2.36 17.66 5.01
CA ASN A 15 -3.56 17.04 5.57
C ASN A 15 -4.00 15.85 4.68
N PRO A 16 -4.67 14.82 5.26
CA PRO A 16 -5.03 13.60 4.55
C PRO A 16 -5.91 13.86 3.32
N ARG A 17 -6.89 14.74 3.42
CA ARG A 17 -7.81 15.05 2.32
C ARG A 17 -7.10 15.65 1.11
N ALA A 18 -6.19 16.59 1.33
CA ALA A 18 -5.42 17.21 0.26
C ALA A 18 -4.44 16.20 -0.39
N ARG A 19 -3.83 15.32 0.41
CA ARG A 19 -2.96 14.25 -0.10
C ARG A 19 -3.75 13.23 -0.93
N MET A 20 -4.92 12.81 -0.46
CA MET A 20 -5.82 11.96 -1.26
C MET A 20 -6.22 12.63 -2.57
N ALA A 21 -6.59 13.91 -2.54
CA ALA A 21 -6.93 14.68 -3.74
C ALA A 21 -5.72 14.85 -4.70
N ALA A 22 -4.50 14.83 -4.17
CA ALA A 22 -3.26 14.83 -4.96
C ALA A 22 -2.89 13.46 -5.53
N GLY A 23 -3.65 12.39 -5.23
CA GLY A 23 -3.45 11.05 -5.76
C GLY A 23 -2.72 10.07 -4.84
N PHE A 24 -2.57 10.37 -3.54
CA PHE A 24 -2.05 9.40 -2.58
C PHE A 24 -3.10 8.43 -2.09
N GLY A 25 -2.75 7.16 -1.98
CA GLY A 25 -3.53 6.12 -1.35
C GLY A 25 -2.70 5.36 -0.32
N LEU A 26 -3.27 5.11 0.87
CA LEU A 26 -2.61 4.37 1.95
C LEU A 26 -3.32 3.03 2.18
N VAL A 27 -2.54 1.97 2.17
CA VAL A 27 -2.92 0.64 2.64
C VAL A 27 -2.17 0.41 3.95
N SER A 28 -2.89 0.43 5.07
CA SER A 28 -2.35 0.29 6.43
C SER A 28 -2.02 -1.17 6.74
N GLU A 29 -1.00 -1.38 7.58
CA GLU A 29 -0.67 -2.68 8.15
C GLU A 29 -1.86 -3.29 8.91
N ASP A 30 -2.49 -2.49 9.79
CA ASP A 30 -3.65 -2.95 10.56
C ASP A 30 -4.96 -2.74 9.78
N ARG A 31 -5.21 -3.68 8.87
CA ARG A 31 -6.46 -3.69 8.11
C ARG A 31 -7.72 -3.91 8.95
N LYS A 32 -7.60 -4.49 10.18
CA LYS A 32 -8.75 -4.83 11.01
C LYS A 32 -9.27 -3.67 11.83
N SER A 33 -8.38 -2.84 12.39
CA SER A 33 -8.78 -1.71 13.23
C SER A 33 -8.73 -0.38 12.49
N GLU A 34 -7.82 -0.22 11.51
CA GLU A 34 -7.61 1.05 10.79
C GLU A 34 -7.99 0.96 9.31
N GLY A 35 -7.59 -0.13 8.68
CA GLY A 35 -7.66 -0.26 7.23
C GLY A 35 -9.07 -0.47 6.69
N LEU A 36 -9.92 -1.25 7.35
CA LEU A 36 -11.25 -1.65 6.87
C LEU A 36 -12.30 -1.64 7.97
N ALA A 37 -13.48 -1.17 7.66
CA ALA A 37 -14.65 -1.24 8.53
C ALA A 37 -15.21 -2.68 8.53
N GLN A 38 -14.79 -3.51 9.47
CA GLN A 38 -15.03 -4.96 9.50
C GLN A 38 -16.50 -5.35 9.46
N LYS A 39 -17.38 -4.52 10.02
CA LYS A 39 -18.85 -4.76 10.09
C LYS A 39 -19.60 -4.26 8.85
N LEU A 40 -18.93 -3.56 7.95
CA LEU A 40 -19.53 -3.04 6.72
C LEU A 40 -19.27 -3.98 5.54
N SER A 41 -20.04 -3.79 4.47
CA SER A 41 -19.92 -4.59 3.25
C SER A 41 -18.64 -4.29 2.46
N ILE A 42 -18.29 -5.17 1.51
CA ILE A 42 -17.26 -4.91 0.52
C ILE A 42 -17.55 -3.61 -0.22
N ALA A 43 -18.82 -3.40 -0.63
CA ALA A 43 -19.21 -2.21 -1.36
C ALA A 43 -19.00 -0.94 -0.54
N ASP A 44 -19.34 -0.95 0.75
CA ASP A 44 -19.13 0.20 1.62
C ASP A 44 -17.64 0.51 1.78
N ASN A 45 -16.83 -0.49 2.09
CA ASN A 45 -15.40 -0.30 2.27
C ASN A 45 -14.70 0.19 1.00
N LEU A 46 -14.98 -0.43 -0.14
CA LEU A 46 -14.33 -0.10 -1.40
C LEU A 46 -14.67 1.31 -1.87
N THR A 47 -15.91 1.75 -1.68
CA THR A 47 -16.35 3.05 -2.22
C THR A 47 -16.27 4.20 -1.21
N LEU A 48 -15.92 3.95 0.05
CA LEU A 48 -15.91 4.94 1.13
C LEU A 48 -15.14 6.21 0.75
N SER A 49 -13.95 6.06 0.21
CA SER A 49 -13.07 7.20 -0.16
C SER A 49 -13.57 8.02 -1.35
N ALA A 50 -14.51 7.49 -2.15
CA ALA A 50 -15.02 8.13 -3.36
C ALA A 50 -16.54 8.01 -3.48
N ILE A 51 -17.25 7.97 -2.34
CA ILE A 51 -18.72 7.79 -2.27
C ILE A 51 -19.49 8.85 -3.04
N SER A 52 -18.95 10.07 -3.13
CA SER A 52 -19.54 11.18 -3.88
C SER A 52 -19.76 10.87 -5.36
N ARG A 53 -18.96 9.97 -5.97
CA ARG A 53 -19.14 9.53 -7.38
C ARG A 53 -20.47 8.83 -7.62
N TYR A 54 -21.10 8.34 -6.57
CA TYR A 54 -22.37 7.62 -6.60
C TYR A 54 -23.52 8.44 -6.05
N SER A 55 -23.26 9.67 -5.61
CA SER A 55 -24.28 10.56 -5.04
C SER A 55 -24.75 11.58 -6.08
N VAL A 56 -26.07 11.67 -6.26
CA VAL A 56 -26.74 12.71 -7.08
C VAL A 56 -27.84 13.33 -6.24
N ALA A 57 -27.78 14.64 -6.01
CA ALA A 57 -28.73 15.36 -5.16
C ALA A 57 -28.93 14.72 -3.77
N GLY A 58 -27.83 14.24 -3.16
CA GLY A 58 -27.87 13.59 -1.84
C GLY A 58 -28.33 12.12 -1.84
N LEU A 59 -28.74 11.57 -2.97
CA LEU A 59 -29.21 10.19 -3.09
C LEU A 59 -28.13 9.29 -3.71
N LEU A 60 -27.86 8.13 -3.08
CA LEU A 60 -26.91 7.15 -3.58
C LEU A 60 -27.52 6.32 -4.72
N LYS A 61 -26.81 6.23 -5.84
CA LYS A 61 -27.13 5.39 -7.00
C LYS A 61 -26.62 3.96 -6.75
N LEU A 62 -27.28 3.20 -5.89
CA LEU A 62 -26.86 1.89 -5.39
C LEU A 62 -26.59 0.87 -6.51
N LYS A 63 -27.44 0.84 -7.57
CA LYS A 63 -27.21 -0.06 -8.72
C LYS A 63 -25.90 0.22 -9.44
N ARG A 64 -25.59 1.50 -9.71
CA ARG A 64 -24.32 1.91 -10.35
C ARG A 64 -23.11 1.55 -9.47
N ARG A 65 -23.20 1.85 -8.17
CA ARG A 65 -22.18 1.53 -7.18
C ARG A 65 -21.88 0.01 -7.15
N ARG A 66 -22.95 -0.81 -7.09
CA ARG A 66 -22.84 -2.28 -7.05
C ARG A 66 -22.14 -2.85 -8.29
N LEU A 67 -22.48 -2.35 -9.47
CA LEU A 67 -21.84 -2.76 -10.72
C LEU A 67 -20.34 -2.42 -10.76
N GLU A 68 -19.99 -1.22 -10.27
CA GLU A 68 -18.59 -0.80 -10.23
C GLU A 68 -17.77 -1.62 -9.23
N VAL A 69 -18.32 -1.86 -8.04
CA VAL A 69 -17.69 -2.72 -7.03
C VAL A 69 -17.47 -4.13 -7.58
N LYS A 70 -18.43 -4.69 -8.33
CA LYS A 70 -18.27 -6.01 -8.95
C LYS A 70 -17.10 -6.03 -9.94
N LYS A 71 -16.91 -5.00 -10.77
CA LYS A 71 -15.75 -4.89 -11.66
C LYS A 71 -14.43 -4.92 -10.91
N TRP A 72 -14.35 -4.20 -9.77
CA TRP A 72 -13.17 -4.23 -8.93
C TRP A 72 -12.93 -5.59 -8.27
N MET A 73 -14.00 -6.27 -7.83
CA MET A 73 -13.90 -7.63 -7.31
C MET A 73 -13.36 -8.59 -8.35
N ASP A 74 -13.85 -8.49 -9.59
CA ASP A 74 -13.41 -9.32 -10.70
C ASP A 74 -11.95 -9.01 -11.08
N ARG A 75 -11.58 -7.72 -11.21
CA ARG A 75 -10.22 -7.27 -11.53
C ARG A 75 -9.17 -7.79 -10.54
N LEU A 76 -9.48 -7.75 -9.25
CA LEU A 76 -8.55 -8.16 -8.19
C LEU A 76 -8.78 -9.61 -7.71
N SER A 77 -9.65 -10.35 -8.40
CA SER A 77 -9.98 -11.72 -8.05
C SER A 77 -10.35 -11.87 -6.56
N ILE A 78 -11.23 -10.97 -6.06
CA ILE A 78 -11.70 -11.01 -4.69
C ILE A 78 -12.74 -12.13 -4.57
N LYS A 79 -12.41 -13.17 -3.79
CA LYS A 79 -13.29 -14.31 -3.55
C LYS A 79 -14.32 -13.96 -2.50
N ALA A 80 -15.57 -13.71 -2.93
CA ALA A 80 -16.70 -13.37 -2.09
C ALA A 80 -18.02 -13.75 -2.77
N ILE A 81 -19.10 -13.86 -2.00
CA ILE A 81 -20.45 -14.15 -2.52
C ILE A 81 -20.96 -12.98 -3.37
N GLY A 82 -20.64 -11.76 -2.98
CA GLY A 82 -21.01 -10.55 -3.69
C GLY A 82 -20.64 -9.26 -2.98
N PRO A 83 -20.93 -8.09 -3.58
CA PRO A 83 -20.56 -6.78 -3.04
C PRO A 83 -21.10 -6.47 -1.64
N GLU A 84 -22.20 -7.10 -1.26
CA GLU A 84 -22.87 -6.87 0.02
C GLU A 84 -22.33 -7.74 1.16
N GLN A 85 -21.40 -8.66 0.87
CA GLN A 85 -20.79 -9.51 1.88
C GLN A 85 -19.99 -8.67 2.86
N THR A 86 -20.08 -8.99 4.15
CA THR A 86 -19.38 -8.30 5.23
C THR A 86 -17.87 -8.58 5.16
N ILE A 87 -17.06 -7.54 5.35
CA ILE A 87 -15.58 -7.67 5.30
C ILE A 87 -15.06 -8.70 6.30
N GLY A 88 -15.58 -8.73 7.52
CA GLY A 88 -15.14 -9.63 8.57
C GLY A 88 -15.29 -11.13 8.23
N GLU A 89 -16.12 -11.47 7.23
CA GLU A 89 -16.31 -12.85 6.76
C GLU A 89 -15.27 -13.28 5.72
N LEU A 90 -14.48 -12.36 5.20
CA LEU A 90 -13.48 -12.65 4.19
C LEU A 90 -12.18 -13.16 4.81
N SER A 91 -11.45 -14.00 4.07
CA SER A 91 -10.07 -14.32 4.41
C SER A 91 -9.19 -13.08 4.43
N GLY A 92 -8.10 -13.11 5.19
CA GLY A 92 -7.16 -11.99 5.29
C GLY A 92 -6.64 -11.49 3.93
N GLY A 93 -6.37 -12.41 3.01
CA GLY A 93 -5.94 -12.06 1.65
C GLY A 93 -7.02 -11.33 0.84
N ASN A 94 -8.30 -11.75 0.96
CA ASN A 94 -9.40 -11.05 0.29
C ASN A 94 -9.68 -9.69 0.93
N GLN A 95 -9.55 -9.56 2.26
CA GLN A 95 -9.61 -8.26 2.93
C GLN A 95 -8.52 -7.32 2.41
N GLN A 96 -7.29 -7.82 2.25
CA GLN A 96 -6.17 -7.04 1.69
C GLN A 96 -6.45 -6.55 0.27
N LYS A 97 -6.99 -7.41 -0.58
CA LYS A 97 -7.41 -7.04 -1.93
C LYS A 97 -8.50 -5.96 -1.92
N VAL A 98 -9.45 -5.99 -0.98
CA VAL A 98 -10.45 -4.91 -0.82
C VAL A 98 -9.79 -3.60 -0.38
N ALA A 99 -8.80 -3.63 0.52
CA ALA A 99 -8.06 -2.43 0.93
C ALA A 99 -7.31 -1.80 -0.26
N ILE A 100 -6.65 -2.62 -1.08
CA ILE A 100 -6.00 -2.17 -2.32
C ILE A 100 -7.02 -1.63 -3.31
N ALA A 101 -8.14 -2.35 -3.53
CA ALA A 101 -9.23 -1.92 -4.41
C ALA A 101 -9.76 -0.54 -4.04
N ARG A 102 -9.89 -0.24 -2.75
CA ARG A 102 -10.36 1.06 -2.25
C ARG A 102 -9.44 2.21 -2.67
N VAL A 103 -8.13 2.05 -2.54
CA VAL A 103 -7.18 3.10 -2.92
C VAL A 103 -7.06 3.25 -4.43
N LEU A 104 -7.21 2.17 -5.19
CA LEU A 104 -7.27 2.22 -6.66
C LEU A 104 -8.56 2.87 -7.15
N HIS A 105 -9.69 2.55 -6.52
CA HIS A 105 -11.00 3.12 -6.86
C HIS A 105 -11.06 4.65 -6.63
N GLN A 106 -10.27 5.20 -5.72
CA GLN A 106 -10.14 6.66 -5.55
C GLN A 106 -9.17 7.32 -6.55
N ASP A 107 -8.67 6.57 -7.55
CA ASP A 107 -7.71 7.00 -8.58
C ASP A 107 -6.32 7.34 -8.00
N ALA A 108 -5.89 6.68 -6.93
CA ALA A 108 -4.54 6.87 -6.41
C ALA A 108 -3.49 6.56 -7.48
N THR A 109 -2.51 7.45 -7.61
CA THR A 109 -1.34 7.31 -8.48
C THR A 109 -0.07 6.96 -7.70
N VAL A 110 -0.05 7.29 -6.40
CA VAL A 110 0.99 6.91 -5.45
C VAL A 110 0.36 6.05 -4.37
N LEU A 111 0.79 4.80 -4.28
CA LEU A 111 0.31 3.83 -3.29
C LEU A 111 1.36 3.68 -2.19
N LEU A 112 0.98 4.03 -0.97
CA LEU A 112 1.77 3.79 0.23
C LEU A 112 1.25 2.46 0.82
N MET A 113 2.06 1.42 0.79
CA MET A 113 1.69 0.08 1.24
C MET A 113 2.55 -0.31 2.44
N ASP A 114 1.94 -0.34 3.62
CA ASP A 114 2.58 -0.69 4.87
C ASP A 114 2.25 -2.15 5.21
N GLU A 115 3.28 -3.00 5.22
CA GLU A 115 3.19 -4.46 5.46
C GLU A 115 2.03 -5.15 4.72
N PRO A 116 1.82 -4.91 3.40
CA PRO A 116 0.61 -5.33 2.69
C PRO A 116 0.47 -6.85 2.58
N THR A 117 1.52 -7.60 2.87
CA THR A 117 1.57 -9.07 2.77
C THR A 117 1.62 -9.76 4.13
N ARG A 118 1.55 -8.99 5.23
CA ARG A 118 1.60 -9.54 6.57
C ARG A 118 0.34 -10.33 6.91
N GLY A 119 0.53 -11.55 7.44
CA GLY A 119 -0.56 -12.39 7.91
C GLY A 119 -1.51 -12.90 6.81
N ILE A 120 -1.02 -13.03 5.58
CA ILE A 120 -1.72 -13.68 4.47
C ILE A 120 -0.94 -14.90 3.97
N ASP A 121 -1.63 -15.80 3.28
CA ASP A 121 -1.05 -17.03 2.75
C ASP A 121 -0.12 -16.76 1.55
N VAL A 122 0.79 -17.71 1.28
CA VAL A 122 1.81 -17.60 0.24
C VAL A 122 1.21 -17.40 -1.17
N GLY A 123 0.10 -18.07 -1.47
CA GLY A 123 -0.57 -17.92 -2.77
C GLY A 123 -1.10 -16.51 -2.96
N THR A 124 -1.76 -15.96 -1.94
CA THR A 124 -2.26 -14.58 -1.98
C THR A 124 -1.12 -13.54 -2.01
N LYS A 125 0.03 -13.79 -1.33
CA LYS A 125 1.22 -12.93 -1.46
C LYS A 125 1.66 -12.81 -2.91
N ALA A 126 1.83 -13.94 -3.60
CA ALA A 126 2.22 -13.96 -5.01
C ALA A 126 1.25 -13.17 -5.91
N GLU A 127 -0.07 -13.27 -5.65
CA GLU A 127 -1.07 -12.50 -6.37
C GLU A 127 -0.92 -10.98 -6.13
N ILE A 128 -0.61 -10.57 -4.88
CA ILE A 128 -0.38 -9.15 -4.54
C ILE A 128 0.89 -8.63 -5.20
N TYR A 129 2.00 -9.41 -5.21
CA TYR A 129 3.23 -8.98 -5.89
C TYR A 129 3.02 -8.82 -7.39
N ARG A 130 2.31 -9.75 -8.03
CA ARG A 130 1.94 -9.63 -9.44
C ARG A 130 1.10 -8.38 -9.70
N LEU A 131 0.10 -8.11 -8.85
CA LEU A 131 -0.71 -6.90 -8.92
C LEU A 131 0.15 -5.63 -8.79
N MET A 132 1.11 -5.59 -7.85
CA MET A 132 2.03 -4.46 -7.71
C MET A 132 2.84 -4.22 -8.98
N GLY A 133 3.38 -5.29 -9.60
CA GLY A 133 4.08 -5.20 -10.88
C GLY A 133 3.20 -4.68 -12.03
N GLU A 134 1.94 -5.14 -12.12
CA GLU A 134 0.96 -4.65 -13.09
C GLU A 134 0.67 -3.16 -12.88
N LEU A 135 0.45 -2.73 -11.63
CA LEU A 135 0.19 -1.33 -11.30
C LEU A 135 1.39 -0.43 -11.59
N ALA A 136 2.62 -0.90 -11.32
CA ALA A 136 3.84 -0.19 -11.66
C ALA A 136 3.97 -0.03 -13.19
N SER A 137 3.67 -1.07 -13.96
CA SER A 137 3.67 -1.02 -15.43
C SER A 137 2.59 -0.08 -16.00
N GLU A 138 1.48 0.12 -15.26
CA GLU A 138 0.45 1.13 -15.56
C GLU A 138 0.88 2.57 -15.17
N GLY A 139 2.12 2.76 -14.68
CA GLY A 139 2.65 4.06 -14.28
C GLY A 139 2.29 4.50 -12.85
N LYS A 140 1.84 3.60 -11.98
CA LYS A 140 1.65 3.88 -10.57
C LYS A 140 2.99 3.88 -9.84
N CYS A 141 3.18 4.79 -8.89
CA CYS A 141 4.30 4.76 -7.96
C CYS A 141 3.90 3.97 -6.71
N ILE A 142 4.72 3.00 -6.31
CA ILE A 142 4.44 2.16 -5.14
C ILE A 142 5.58 2.35 -4.14
N LEU A 143 5.26 2.85 -2.95
CA LEU A 143 6.15 2.82 -1.80
C LEU A 143 5.72 1.65 -0.91
N PHE A 144 6.53 0.60 -0.93
CA PHE A 144 6.29 -0.64 -0.22
C PHE A 144 7.17 -0.71 1.03
N VAL A 145 6.57 -0.79 2.20
CA VAL A 145 7.25 -0.98 3.48
C VAL A 145 7.02 -2.41 3.94
N SER A 146 8.09 -3.12 4.26
CA SER A 146 8.03 -4.47 4.81
C SER A 146 9.22 -4.74 5.73
N SER A 147 8.98 -5.58 6.73
CA SER A 147 10.00 -6.16 7.61
C SER A 147 10.59 -7.47 7.05
N TYR A 148 10.01 -8.03 6.00
CA TYR A 148 10.48 -9.27 5.35
C TYR A 148 11.36 -8.96 4.15
N LEU A 149 12.69 -8.96 4.36
CA LEU A 149 13.69 -8.55 3.38
C LEU A 149 13.62 -9.30 2.03
N PRO A 150 13.43 -10.64 1.99
CA PRO A 150 13.38 -11.36 0.73
C PRO A 150 12.32 -10.82 -0.24
N GLU A 151 11.16 -10.36 0.25
CA GLU A 151 10.13 -9.80 -0.64
C GLU A 151 10.52 -8.44 -1.21
N LEU A 152 11.19 -7.58 -0.40
CA LEU A 152 11.66 -6.29 -0.89
C LEU A 152 12.69 -6.44 -2.00
N LEU A 153 13.66 -7.34 -1.81
CA LEU A 153 14.71 -7.60 -2.80
C LEU A 153 14.17 -8.26 -4.08
N ALA A 154 13.08 -9.04 -3.97
CA ALA A 154 12.48 -9.72 -5.11
C ALA A 154 11.48 -8.87 -5.92
N VAL A 155 10.85 -7.87 -5.29
CA VAL A 155 9.69 -7.17 -5.88
C VAL A 155 9.98 -5.71 -6.21
N CYS A 156 10.92 -5.06 -5.47
CA CYS A 156 11.18 -3.63 -5.62
C CYS A 156 12.31 -3.36 -6.64
N ASP A 157 12.22 -2.24 -7.35
CA ASP A 157 13.31 -1.73 -8.20
C ASP A 157 14.42 -1.09 -7.35
N THR A 158 14.03 -0.45 -6.25
CA THR A 158 14.93 0.30 -5.35
C THR A 158 14.55 0.01 -3.91
N VAL A 159 15.55 -0.22 -3.06
CA VAL A 159 15.37 -0.47 -1.63
C VAL A 159 16.06 0.62 -0.82
N GLY A 160 15.32 1.21 0.10
CA GLY A 160 15.80 2.16 1.09
C GLY A 160 15.79 1.54 2.50
N VAL A 161 16.90 1.64 3.21
CA VAL A 161 17.04 1.11 4.56
C VAL A 161 16.86 2.20 5.59
N MET A 162 15.88 2.01 6.46
CA MET A 162 15.64 2.91 7.59
C MET A 162 16.20 2.33 8.89
N SER A 163 16.80 3.19 9.70
CA SER A 163 17.25 2.84 11.05
C SER A 163 17.03 4.02 11.99
N ARG A 164 16.35 3.77 13.11
CA ARG A 164 16.09 4.77 14.17
C ARG A 164 15.45 6.07 13.63
N GLY A 165 14.48 5.93 12.74
CA GLY A 165 13.75 7.06 12.16
C GLY A 165 14.50 7.84 11.07
N GLN A 166 15.67 7.36 10.62
CA GLN A 166 16.47 7.96 9.56
C GLN A 166 16.60 7.03 8.36
N LEU A 167 16.47 7.58 7.16
CA LEU A 167 16.82 6.88 5.94
C LEU A 167 18.36 6.85 5.82
N ARG A 168 18.95 5.66 5.95
CA ARG A 168 20.40 5.47 6.00
C ARG A 168 21.02 5.35 4.63
N GLU A 169 20.39 4.55 3.76
CA GLU A 169 20.92 4.29 2.43
C GLU A 169 19.80 3.89 1.46
N VAL A 170 19.98 4.21 0.19
CA VAL A 170 19.06 3.87 -0.91
C VAL A 170 19.89 3.37 -2.08
N ARG A 171 19.57 2.17 -2.60
CA ARG A 171 20.23 1.56 -3.78
C ARG A 171 19.21 0.81 -4.64
N PRO A 172 19.51 0.52 -5.91
CA PRO A 172 18.81 -0.51 -6.69
C PRO A 172 18.75 -1.83 -5.93
N ALA A 173 17.64 -2.55 -6.01
CA ALA A 173 17.44 -3.79 -5.25
C ALA A 173 18.50 -4.85 -5.59
N GLU A 174 18.90 -4.94 -6.86
CA GLU A 174 19.96 -5.84 -7.36
C GLU A 174 21.34 -5.63 -6.71
N ASN A 175 21.58 -4.44 -6.14
CA ASN A 175 22.82 -4.07 -5.49
C ASN A 175 22.80 -4.28 -3.96
N TRP A 176 21.81 -5.02 -3.46
CA TRP A 176 21.68 -5.36 -2.07
C TRP A 176 21.74 -6.87 -1.83
N THR A 177 22.38 -7.26 -0.76
CA THR A 177 22.22 -8.57 -0.13
C THR A 177 21.43 -8.40 1.18
N GLU A 178 20.76 -9.45 1.64
CA GLU A 178 20.05 -9.42 2.94
C GLU A 178 20.99 -9.04 4.09
N SER A 179 22.24 -9.54 4.06
CA SER A 179 23.26 -9.25 5.08
C SER A 179 23.64 -7.76 5.11
N GLU A 180 23.77 -7.11 3.94
CA GLU A 180 24.06 -5.68 3.86
C GLU A 180 22.91 -4.84 4.37
N VAL A 181 21.65 -5.16 3.97
CA VAL A 181 20.47 -4.48 4.49
C VAL A 181 20.41 -4.55 6.01
N LEU A 182 20.60 -5.74 6.58
CA LEU A 182 20.64 -5.93 8.03
C LEU A 182 21.76 -5.12 8.69
N SER A 183 22.97 -5.15 8.11
CA SER A 183 24.13 -4.42 8.62
C SER A 183 23.85 -2.91 8.69
N VAL A 184 23.23 -2.34 7.64
CA VAL A 184 22.87 -0.92 7.60
C VAL A 184 21.73 -0.60 8.58
N ALA A 185 20.76 -1.51 8.72
CA ALA A 185 19.61 -1.32 9.62
C ALA A 185 20.01 -1.30 11.11
N ILE A 186 21.02 -2.11 11.51
CA ILE A 186 21.49 -2.20 12.90
C ILE A 186 22.70 -1.31 13.20
N ALA A 187 23.36 -0.73 12.20
CA ALA A 187 24.53 0.12 12.38
C ALA A 187 24.25 1.26 13.35
N THR A 188 25.04 1.32 14.42
CA THR A 188 25.10 2.47 15.33
C THR A 188 26.06 3.52 14.78
N GLU A 189 25.90 4.79 15.18
CA GLU A 189 26.79 5.90 14.74
C GLU A 189 28.25 5.65 15.10
N ASP A 190 28.51 4.90 16.17
CA ASP A 190 29.86 4.54 16.63
C ASP A 190 30.62 3.61 15.65
N THR A 191 29.92 2.84 14.81
CA THR A 191 30.58 1.89 13.88
C THR A 191 31.23 2.61 12.69
N LYS A 192 30.83 3.86 12.38
CA LYS A 192 31.43 4.63 11.27
C LYS A 192 32.80 5.23 11.59
N GLN A 193 33.15 5.42 12.87
CA GLN A 193 34.46 5.94 13.24
C GLN A 193 35.56 4.88 13.13
N HIS A 194 35.27 3.63 13.42
CA HIS A 194 36.28 2.55 13.39
C HIS A 194 36.67 2.09 11.98
N VAL A 195 35.87 2.39 10.94
CA VAL A 195 36.21 2.03 9.55
C VAL A 195 37.10 3.08 8.89
N LYS A 196 37.09 4.34 9.36
CA LYS A 196 37.96 5.42 8.83
C LYS A 196 39.37 5.43 9.42
N GLU A 197 39.62 4.71 10.51
CA GLU A 197 40.95 4.61 11.11
C GLU A 197 41.80 3.42 10.61
N LYS A 198 41.28 2.61 9.68
CA LYS A 198 41.98 1.43 9.12
C LYS A 198 42.22 1.52 7.61
N VAL A 199 42.27 2.69 7.04
CA VAL A 199 42.69 2.92 5.65
C VAL A 199 43.89 3.84 5.61
#